data_841648765dc29ecc9da5840bc96b945b
#
_entry.id   841648765dc29ecc9da5840bc96b945b
#
_cell.length_a   1.000
_cell.length_b   1.000
_cell.length_c   1.000
_cell.angle_alpha   90.00
_cell.angle_beta   90.00
_cell.angle_gamma   90.00
#
_symmetry.space_group_name_H-M   'P 1'
#
loop_
_entity.id
_entity.type
_entity.pdbx_description
1 polymer ?
#
loop_
_entity_poly.entity_id
_entity_poly.type
_entity_poly.pdbx_seq_one_letter_code
_entity_poly.pdbx_strand_id
1 'polypeptide(L)'
;VASTMFVIAGLDVPFQLWDYKQQLKMTHQEVKDENKETEGNPEVRGRVRKMQREIAQQRMMADVPQADVIVTNPEHFSVALKYDQDTMEAPVVVAKGVDIIAFQIRNIAREHNVPIVTAPPLARALHYTTELNQSIPYSLFLAVAQVLAYVFQLKRRPGWQQRGDLKMGDLPIPDDMQY
;
A
#
# COMPACT_ATOMS: atom_id res chain seq x y z
N VAL A 1 -44.37 50.44 46.23
CA VAL A 1 -43.31 50.56 45.13
C VAL A 1 -42.23 49.52 45.29
N ALA A 2 -41.67 49.24 46.50
CA ALA A 2 -40.62 48.22 46.64
C ALA A 2 -41.13 46.77 46.41
N SER A 3 -42.33 46.44 46.83
CA SER A 3 -42.92 45.10 46.65
C SER A 3 -43.24 44.78 45.21
N THR A 4 -43.61 45.77 44.42
CA THR A 4 -43.80 45.53 42.92
C THR A 4 -42.52 45.29 42.18
N MET A 5 -41.41 45.92 42.58
CA MET A 5 -40.11 45.66 42.01
C MET A 5 -39.60 44.25 42.31
N PHE A 6 -39.86 43.73 43.52
CA PHE A 6 -39.50 42.37 43.88
C PHE A 6 -40.24 41.30 43.06
N VAL A 7 -41.53 41.55 42.76
CA VAL A 7 -42.32 40.62 41.91
C VAL A 7 -41.85 40.64 40.46
N ILE A 8 -41.51 41.80 39.89
CA ILE A 8 -41.02 41.93 38.56
C ILE A 8 -39.64 41.25 38.44
N ALA A 9 -38.71 41.51 39.36
CA ALA A 9 -37.39 40.86 39.35
C ALA A 9 -37.48 39.32 39.53
N GLY A 10 -38.44 38.86 40.35
CA GLY A 10 -38.69 37.43 40.58
C GLY A 10 -39.18 36.68 39.34
N LEU A 11 -39.83 37.36 38.38
CA LEU A 11 -40.28 36.78 37.10
C LEU A 11 -39.25 36.99 35.98
N ASP A 12 -38.56 38.11 35.98
CA ASP A 12 -37.63 38.48 34.91
C ASP A 12 -36.33 37.65 34.95
N VAL A 13 -35.79 37.42 36.16
CA VAL A 13 -34.54 36.66 36.33
C VAL A 13 -34.67 35.20 35.84
N PRO A 14 -35.70 34.42 36.20
CA PRO A 14 -35.86 33.07 35.66
C PRO A 14 -36.08 33.05 34.16
N PHE A 15 -36.80 34.03 33.61
CA PHE A 15 -37.04 34.14 32.17
C PHE A 15 -35.73 34.42 31.40
N GLN A 16 -34.94 35.40 31.87
CA GLN A 16 -33.64 35.71 31.28
C GLN A 16 -32.66 34.51 31.32
N LEU A 17 -32.64 33.77 32.45
CA LEU A 17 -31.82 32.58 32.60
C LEU A 17 -32.29 31.45 31.65
N TRP A 18 -33.59 31.32 31.44
CA TRP A 18 -34.14 30.33 30.52
C TRP A 18 -33.79 30.68 29.07
N ASP A 19 -33.98 31.96 28.68
CA ASP A 19 -33.64 32.46 27.32
C ASP A 19 -32.13 32.33 27.04
N TYR A 20 -31.31 32.73 28.01
CA TYR A 20 -29.86 32.56 27.91
C TYR A 20 -29.43 31.08 27.74
N LYS A 21 -30.06 30.16 28.46
CA LYS A 21 -29.84 28.73 28.30
C LYS A 21 -30.30 28.21 26.91
N GLN A 22 -31.35 28.78 26.35
CA GLN A 22 -31.80 28.41 25.00
C GLN A 22 -30.82 28.90 23.91
N GLN A 23 -30.30 30.11 24.09
CA GLN A 23 -29.29 30.67 23.16
C GLN A 23 -27.95 29.92 23.21
N LEU A 24 -27.61 29.33 24.35
CA LEU A 24 -26.41 28.52 24.53
C LEU A 24 -26.56 27.08 24.00
N LYS A 25 -27.78 26.65 23.70
CA LYS A 25 -27.99 25.30 23.10
C LYS A 25 -27.64 25.33 21.63
N MET A 26 -26.58 24.65 21.29
CA MET A 26 -26.24 24.40 19.90
C MET A 26 -27.31 23.55 19.21
N THR A 27 -27.65 23.90 18.02
CA THR A 27 -28.54 23.09 17.20
C THR A 27 -27.79 21.82 16.75
N HIS A 28 -28.52 20.76 16.41
CA HIS A 28 -27.91 19.53 15.87
C HIS A 28 -27.03 19.80 14.63
N GLN A 29 -27.35 20.85 13.89
CA GLN A 29 -26.59 21.27 12.71
C GLN A 29 -25.25 21.87 13.12
N GLU A 30 -25.27 22.80 14.10
CA GLU A 30 -24.06 23.45 14.63
C GLU A 30 -23.10 22.45 15.27
N VAL A 31 -23.60 21.48 16.05
CA VAL A 31 -22.78 20.39 16.61
C VAL A 31 -22.16 19.55 15.50
N LYS A 32 -22.90 19.27 14.41
CA LYS A 32 -22.39 18.50 13.27
C LYS A 32 -21.35 19.29 12.48
N ASP A 33 -21.50 20.58 12.38
CA ASP A 33 -20.56 21.43 11.66
C ASP A 33 -19.29 21.68 12.49
N GLU A 34 -19.42 21.87 13.81
CA GLU A 34 -18.28 21.93 14.75
C GLU A 34 -17.48 20.62 14.79
N ASN A 35 -18.16 19.47 14.78
CA ASN A 35 -17.49 18.17 14.67
C ASN A 35 -16.73 18.03 13.34
N LYS A 36 -17.27 18.55 12.24
CA LYS A 36 -16.55 18.57 10.94
C LYS A 36 -15.33 19.49 10.96
N GLU A 37 -15.41 20.62 11.68
CA GLU A 37 -14.27 21.53 11.81
C GLU A 37 -13.18 20.95 12.73
N THR A 38 -13.59 20.33 13.84
CA THR A 38 -12.65 19.79 14.85
C THR A 38 -12.03 18.46 14.42
N GLU A 39 -12.83 17.53 13.89
CA GLU A 39 -12.36 16.21 13.46
C GLU A 39 -11.96 16.13 11.98
N GLY A 40 -12.25 17.17 11.21
CA GLY A 40 -12.09 17.23 9.77
C GLY A 40 -13.18 16.46 9.02
N ASN A 41 -13.49 16.90 7.83
CA ASN A 41 -14.51 16.26 6.98
C ASN A 41 -14.06 14.83 6.62
N PRO A 42 -14.81 13.76 6.97
CA PRO A 42 -14.45 12.38 6.66
C PRO A 42 -14.28 12.12 5.16
N GLU A 43 -15.00 12.87 4.31
CA GLU A 43 -14.85 12.80 2.87
C GLU A 43 -13.49 13.33 2.40
N VAL A 44 -13.01 14.44 2.97
CA VAL A 44 -11.69 15.00 2.69
C VAL A 44 -10.59 14.04 3.14
N ARG A 45 -10.72 13.46 4.34
CA ARG A 45 -9.78 12.45 4.84
C ARG A 45 -9.76 11.20 3.93
N GLY A 46 -10.93 10.77 3.44
CA GLY A 46 -11.05 9.68 2.47
C GLY A 46 -10.32 10.00 1.17
N ARG A 47 -10.50 11.20 0.64
CA ARG A 47 -9.86 11.68 -0.58
C ARG A 47 -8.34 11.79 -0.43
N VAL A 48 -7.87 12.34 0.69
CA VAL A 48 -6.43 12.41 1.01
C VAL A 48 -5.81 11.01 1.08
N ARG A 49 -6.42 10.06 1.79
CA ARG A 49 -5.93 8.67 1.87
C ARG A 49 -5.90 7.99 0.50
N LYS A 50 -6.91 8.21 -0.34
CA LYS A 50 -6.93 7.69 -1.71
C LYS A 50 -5.76 8.25 -2.52
N MET A 51 -5.56 9.56 -2.49
CA MET A 51 -4.46 10.23 -3.20
C MET A 51 -3.08 9.75 -2.71
N GLN A 52 -2.90 9.57 -1.40
CA GLN A 52 -1.66 9.02 -0.84
C GLN A 52 -1.37 7.61 -1.37
N ARG A 53 -2.39 6.74 -1.46
CA ARG A 53 -2.24 5.39 -2.02
C ARG A 53 -1.87 5.44 -3.51
N GLU A 54 -2.50 6.31 -4.28
CA GLU A 54 -2.20 6.49 -5.70
C GLU A 54 -0.76 6.97 -5.92
N ILE A 55 -0.30 7.94 -5.13
CA ILE A 55 1.10 8.42 -5.19
C ILE A 55 2.08 7.30 -4.80
N ALA A 56 1.78 6.54 -3.74
CA ALA A 56 2.62 5.42 -3.32
C ALA A 56 2.69 4.33 -4.40
N GLN A 57 1.56 4.02 -5.06
CA GLN A 57 1.52 3.07 -6.17
C GLN A 57 2.30 3.58 -7.38
N GLN A 58 2.20 4.86 -7.72
CA GLN A 58 2.98 5.44 -8.83
C GLN A 58 4.49 5.36 -8.56
N ARG A 59 4.93 5.64 -7.33
CA ARG A 59 6.35 5.49 -6.95
C ARG A 59 6.81 4.04 -7.06
N MET A 60 6.04 3.10 -6.52
CA MET A 60 6.32 1.67 -6.64
C MET A 60 6.45 1.24 -8.11
N MET A 61 5.56 1.71 -9.01
CA MET A 61 5.65 1.40 -10.43
C MET A 61 6.89 2.00 -11.11
N ALA A 62 7.35 3.16 -10.66
CA ALA A 62 8.57 3.79 -11.16
C ALA A 62 9.85 3.00 -10.80
N ASP A 63 9.81 2.16 -9.76
CA ASP A 63 10.93 1.32 -9.35
C ASP A 63 11.00 -0.01 -10.11
N VAL A 64 9.92 -0.44 -10.78
CA VAL A 64 9.88 -1.70 -11.55
C VAL A 64 10.97 -1.80 -12.63
N PRO A 65 11.29 -0.74 -13.40
CA PRO A 65 12.38 -0.80 -14.40
C PRO A 65 13.77 -1.06 -13.79
N GLN A 66 13.95 -0.79 -12.51
CA GLN A 66 15.23 -1.00 -11.81
C GLN A 66 15.35 -2.40 -11.20
N ALA A 67 14.31 -3.23 -11.32
CA ALA A 67 14.33 -4.59 -10.82
C ALA A 67 15.21 -5.50 -11.68
N ASP A 68 15.82 -6.49 -11.04
CA ASP A 68 16.62 -7.51 -11.74
C ASP A 68 15.77 -8.64 -12.29
N VAL A 69 14.66 -8.93 -11.63
CA VAL A 69 13.73 -9.99 -12.02
C VAL A 69 12.33 -9.71 -11.47
N ILE A 70 11.32 -10.12 -12.23
CA ILE A 70 9.94 -10.22 -11.75
C ILE A 70 9.62 -11.69 -11.53
N VAL A 71 9.22 -12.05 -10.31
CA VAL A 71 8.69 -13.38 -9.98
C VAL A 71 7.17 -13.32 -10.05
N THR A 72 6.56 -14.20 -10.84
CA THR A 72 5.11 -14.14 -11.07
C THR A 72 4.41 -15.48 -10.80
N ASN A 73 3.21 -15.40 -10.25
CA ASN A 73 2.18 -16.41 -10.40
C ASN A 73 1.24 -15.90 -11.51
N PRO A 74 1.19 -16.57 -12.68
CA PRO A 74 0.42 -16.07 -13.82
C PRO A 74 -0.97 -15.62 -13.41
N GLU A 75 -1.34 -14.39 -13.84
CA GLU A 75 -2.60 -13.68 -13.60
C GLU A 75 -2.80 -13.10 -12.20
N HIS A 76 -2.26 -13.69 -11.14
CA HIS A 76 -2.60 -13.27 -9.77
C HIS A 76 -1.52 -12.43 -9.08
N PHE A 77 -0.26 -12.86 -9.08
CA PHE A 77 0.79 -12.19 -8.30
C PHE A 77 1.98 -11.81 -9.19
N SER A 78 2.56 -10.65 -8.92
CA SER A 78 3.87 -10.26 -9.44
C SER A 78 4.66 -9.55 -8.37
N VAL A 79 5.91 -9.96 -8.18
CA VAL A 79 6.84 -9.39 -7.21
C VAL A 79 8.13 -9.05 -7.93
N ALA A 80 8.54 -7.79 -7.86
CA ALA A 80 9.78 -7.28 -8.44
C ALA A 80 10.89 -7.32 -7.39
N LEU A 81 11.98 -7.98 -7.71
CA LEU A 81 13.15 -8.10 -6.87
C LEU A 81 14.32 -7.34 -7.45
N LYS A 82 15.02 -6.61 -6.59
CA LYS A 82 16.28 -5.95 -6.89
C LYS A 82 17.37 -6.53 -6.01
N TYR A 83 18.52 -6.84 -6.61
CA TYR A 83 19.67 -7.35 -5.90
C TYR A 83 20.97 -6.84 -6.52
N ASP A 84 21.74 -6.11 -5.74
CA ASP A 84 23.09 -5.70 -6.11
C ASP A 84 24.10 -6.45 -5.23
N GLN A 85 24.95 -7.24 -5.87
CA GLN A 85 25.95 -8.09 -5.20
C GLN A 85 26.98 -7.29 -4.40
N ASP A 86 27.25 -6.06 -4.79
CA ASP A 86 28.31 -5.23 -4.20
C ASP A 86 27.81 -4.41 -3.00
N THR A 87 26.49 -4.10 -2.94
CA THR A 87 25.94 -3.17 -1.96
C THR A 87 24.85 -3.73 -1.08
N MET A 88 24.25 -4.89 -1.45
CA MET A 88 23.11 -5.47 -0.74
C MET A 88 23.43 -6.84 -0.14
N GLU A 89 23.14 -7.03 1.16
CA GLU A 89 23.26 -8.32 1.83
C GLU A 89 22.20 -9.33 1.38
N ALA A 90 21.03 -8.85 1.00
CA ALA A 90 19.90 -9.66 0.54
C ALA A 90 19.06 -8.93 -0.50
N PRO A 91 18.37 -9.67 -1.39
CA PRO A 91 17.43 -9.09 -2.35
C PRO A 91 16.29 -8.34 -1.66
N VAL A 92 15.87 -7.22 -2.27
CA VAL A 92 14.81 -6.35 -1.77
C VAL A 92 13.61 -6.39 -2.72
N VAL A 93 12.40 -6.38 -2.16
CA VAL A 93 11.15 -6.26 -2.92
C VAL A 93 10.91 -4.79 -3.25
N VAL A 94 11.06 -4.40 -4.51
CA VAL A 94 10.85 -3.00 -4.96
C VAL A 94 9.43 -2.74 -5.47
N ALA A 95 8.73 -3.79 -5.92
CA ALA A 95 7.30 -3.71 -6.26
C ALA A 95 6.62 -5.04 -6.01
N LYS A 96 5.36 -5.00 -5.55
CA LYS A 96 4.51 -6.18 -5.43
C LYS A 96 3.06 -5.83 -5.74
N GLY A 97 2.31 -6.76 -6.30
CA GLY A 97 0.91 -6.52 -6.62
C GLY A 97 0.12 -7.77 -6.95
N VAL A 98 -1.19 -7.61 -6.91
CA VAL A 98 -2.20 -8.64 -7.18
C VAL A 98 -3.01 -8.21 -8.39
N ASP A 99 -3.44 -9.16 -9.21
CA ASP A 99 -4.36 -9.02 -10.36
C ASP A 99 -4.00 -7.83 -11.27
N ILE A 100 -4.73 -6.73 -11.22
CA ILE A 100 -4.53 -5.54 -12.07
C ILE A 100 -3.13 -4.93 -11.83
N ILE A 101 -2.72 -4.82 -10.59
CA ILE A 101 -1.39 -4.28 -10.24
C ILE A 101 -0.30 -5.23 -10.72
N ALA A 102 -0.48 -6.54 -10.53
CA ALA A 102 0.45 -7.54 -11.04
C ALA A 102 0.57 -7.50 -12.57
N PHE A 103 -0.54 -7.27 -13.27
CA PHE A 103 -0.55 -7.09 -14.72
C PHE A 103 0.24 -5.83 -15.14
N GLN A 104 0.04 -4.71 -14.45
CA GLN A 104 0.78 -3.46 -14.72
C GLN A 104 2.29 -3.64 -14.51
N ILE A 105 2.70 -4.30 -13.41
CA ILE A 105 4.11 -4.61 -13.14
C ILE A 105 4.71 -5.41 -14.30
N ARG A 106 4.02 -6.45 -14.78
CA ARG A 106 4.52 -7.28 -15.91
C ARG A 106 4.64 -6.48 -17.22
N ASN A 107 3.69 -5.58 -17.49
CA ASN A 107 3.75 -4.75 -18.69
C ASN A 107 4.95 -3.80 -18.65
N ILE A 108 5.14 -3.07 -17.55
CA ILE A 108 6.31 -2.20 -17.36
C ILE A 108 7.62 -3.01 -17.47
N ALA A 109 7.65 -4.20 -16.86
CA ALA A 109 8.81 -5.07 -16.94
C ALA A 109 9.16 -5.49 -18.39
N ARG A 110 8.14 -5.81 -19.21
CA ARG A 110 8.34 -6.14 -20.62
C ARG A 110 8.85 -4.94 -21.44
N GLU A 111 8.28 -3.75 -21.21
CA GLU A 111 8.70 -2.52 -21.87
C GLU A 111 10.17 -2.17 -21.56
N HIS A 112 10.61 -2.45 -20.34
CA HIS A 112 11.98 -2.16 -19.90
C HIS A 112 12.93 -3.39 -19.96
N ASN A 113 12.51 -4.49 -20.61
CA ASN A 113 13.30 -5.71 -20.74
C ASN A 113 13.75 -6.29 -19.37
N VAL A 114 12.93 -6.18 -18.35
CA VAL A 114 13.15 -6.87 -17.07
C VAL A 114 12.70 -8.33 -17.23
N PRO A 115 13.54 -9.32 -16.88
CA PRO A 115 13.17 -10.73 -16.99
C PRO A 115 11.99 -11.09 -16.11
N ILE A 116 11.04 -11.87 -16.65
CA ILE A 116 9.88 -12.38 -15.93
C ILE A 116 10.03 -13.88 -15.76
N VAL A 117 10.00 -14.34 -14.52
CA VAL A 117 10.11 -15.74 -14.15
C VAL A 117 8.80 -16.21 -13.52
N THR A 118 8.21 -17.24 -14.10
CA THR A 118 7.02 -17.89 -13.57
C THR A 118 7.40 -18.91 -12.51
N ALA A 119 7.11 -18.60 -11.27
CA ALA A 119 7.31 -19.46 -10.11
C ALA A 119 6.17 -19.22 -9.09
N PRO A 120 4.98 -19.84 -9.30
CA PRO A 120 3.77 -19.51 -8.55
C PRO A 120 3.92 -19.62 -7.02
N PRO A 121 4.51 -20.70 -6.46
CA PRO A 121 4.67 -20.80 -5.02
C PRO A 121 5.59 -19.70 -4.46
N LEU A 122 6.71 -19.39 -5.15
CA LEU A 122 7.63 -18.35 -4.72
C LEU A 122 7.01 -16.95 -4.79
N ALA A 123 6.26 -16.66 -5.86
CA ALA A 123 5.57 -15.38 -6.01
C ALA A 123 4.57 -15.12 -4.87
N ARG A 124 3.81 -16.14 -4.47
CA ARG A 124 2.89 -16.07 -3.33
C ARG A 124 3.65 -15.89 -2.01
N ALA A 125 4.64 -16.71 -1.75
CA ALA A 125 5.46 -16.64 -0.55
C ALA A 125 6.05 -15.23 -0.39
N LEU A 126 6.70 -14.68 -1.41
CA LEU A 126 7.27 -13.33 -1.39
C LEU A 126 6.21 -12.26 -1.17
N HIS A 127 5.04 -12.37 -1.81
CA HIS A 127 3.97 -11.39 -1.67
C HIS A 127 3.45 -11.28 -0.25
N TYR A 128 3.27 -12.42 0.45
CA TYR A 128 2.69 -12.47 1.80
C TYR A 128 3.72 -12.25 2.91
N THR A 129 4.97 -12.63 2.70
CA THR A 129 5.99 -12.59 3.76
C THR A 129 6.88 -11.35 3.76
N THR A 130 6.92 -10.60 2.64
CA THR A 130 7.87 -9.47 2.50
C THR A 130 7.11 -8.19 2.18
N GLU A 131 7.37 -7.13 2.95
CA GLU A 131 6.83 -5.80 2.68
C GLU A 131 7.62 -5.06 1.60
N LEU A 132 7.01 -3.99 1.05
CA LEU A 132 7.65 -3.14 0.05
C LEU A 132 8.92 -2.49 0.63
N ASN A 133 9.98 -2.46 -0.17
CA ASN A 133 11.31 -1.94 0.21
C ASN A 133 11.98 -2.70 1.37
N GLN A 134 11.55 -3.92 1.65
CA GLN A 134 12.19 -4.77 2.64
C GLN A 134 12.95 -5.93 1.98
N SER A 135 13.97 -6.42 2.69
CA SER A 135 14.70 -7.61 2.31
C SER A 135 13.83 -8.86 2.47
N ILE A 136 14.02 -9.82 1.58
CA ILE A 136 13.32 -11.11 1.66
C ILE A 136 13.70 -11.85 2.95
N PRO A 137 12.81 -12.71 3.51
CA PRO A 137 13.13 -13.53 4.67
C PRO A 137 14.18 -14.60 4.33
N TYR A 138 14.99 -14.96 5.32
CA TYR A 138 16.08 -15.92 5.16
C TYR A 138 15.64 -17.28 4.59
N SER A 139 14.45 -17.73 4.96
CA SER A 139 13.84 -18.97 4.46
C SER A 139 13.63 -19.03 2.96
N LEU A 140 13.53 -17.86 2.28
CA LEU A 140 13.38 -17.77 0.82
C LEU A 140 14.70 -17.49 0.08
N PHE A 141 15.82 -17.33 0.79
CA PHE A 141 17.13 -17.00 0.17
C PHE A 141 17.54 -18.01 -0.87
N LEU A 142 17.44 -19.29 -0.60
CA LEU A 142 17.88 -20.34 -1.52
C LEU A 142 17.03 -20.33 -2.82
N ALA A 143 15.73 -20.21 -2.68
CA ALA A 143 14.81 -20.16 -3.84
C ALA A 143 15.06 -18.90 -4.69
N VAL A 144 15.20 -17.74 -4.08
CA VAL A 144 15.47 -16.48 -4.77
C VAL A 144 16.86 -16.47 -5.39
N ALA A 145 17.88 -17.02 -4.68
CA ALA A 145 19.24 -17.13 -5.24
C ALA A 145 19.28 -17.98 -6.52
N GLN A 146 18.51 -19.07 -6.58
CA GLN A 146 18.40 -19.89 -7.79
C GLN A 146 17.76 -19.11 -8.94
N VAL A 147 16.70 -18.33 -8.66
CA VAL A 147 16.07 -17.48 -9.68
C VAL A 147 17.04 -16.42 -10.19
N LEU A 148 17.72 -15.71 -9.29
CA LEU A 148 18.70 -14.67 -9.67
C LEU A 148 19.88 -15.24 -10.44
N ALA A 149 20.45 -16.36 -10.00
CA ALA A 149 21.54 -17.03 -10.70
C ALA A 149 21.14 -17.42 -12.14
N TYR A 150 19.94 -17.96 -12.30
CA TYR A 150 19.40 -18.29 -13.63
C TYR A 150 19.23 -17.04 -14.50
N VAL A 151 18.67 -15.97 -13.96
CA VAL A 151 18.47 -14.70 -14.67
C VAL A 151 19.81 -14.06 -15.06
N PHE A 152 20.79 -14.03 -14.15
CA PHE A 152 22.13 -13.50 -14.47
C PHE A 152 22.87 -14.30 -15.53
N GLN A 153 22.75 -15.63 -15.52
CA GLN A 153 23.28 -16.47 -16.60
C GLN A 153 22.58 -16.19 -17.93
N LEU A 154 21.27 -15.97 -17.88
CA LEU A 154 20.48 -15.67 -19.07
C LEU A 154 20.87 -14.31 -19.66
N LYS A 155 21.00 -13.25 -18.83
CA LYS A 155 21.41 -11.91 -19.29
C LYS A 155 22.77 -11.88 -19.97
N ARG A 156 23.64 -12.85 -19.68
CA ARG A 156 24.95 -13.00 -20.36
C ARG A 156 24.86 -13.59 -21.78
N ARG A 157 23.72 -14.14 -22.18
CA ARG A 157 23.53 -14.74 -23.49
C ARG A 157 22.98 -13.73 -24.52
N PRO A 158 23.52 -13.61 -25.73
CA PRO A 158 22.94 -12.72 -26.74
C PRO A 158 21.52 -13.15 -27.11
N GLY A 159 20.63 -12.18 -27.34
CA GLY A 159 19.23 -12.43 -27.72
C GLY A 159 18.31 -12.92 -26.61
N TRP A 160 18.69 -12.79 -25.35
CA TRP A 160 17.86 -13.20 -24.20
C TRP A 160 16.52 -12.46 -24.13
N GLN A 161 16.46 -11.20 -24.58
CA GLN A 161 15.26 -10.35 -24.56
C GLN A 161 14.12 -10.89 -25.45
N GLN A 162 14.44 -11.72 -26.43
CA GLN A 162 13.46 -12.36 -27.33
C GLN A 162 12.80 -13.60 -26.71
N ARG A 163 13.27 -14.05 -25.55
CA ARG A 163 12.66 -15.16 -24.83
C ARG A 163 11.51 -14.63 -24.00
N GLY A 164 10.33 -15.21 -24.19
CA GLY A 164 9.15 -14.90 -23.38
C GLY A 164 9.33 -15.22 -21.89
N ASP A 165 8.24 -15.17 -21.15
CA ASP A 165 8.22 -15.46 -19.71
C ASP A 165 8.84 -16.83 -19.42
N LEU A 166 9.81 -16.85 -18.51
CA LEU A 166 10.59 -18.04 -18.16
C LEU A 166 9.84 -18.86 -17.10
N LYS A 167 9.77 -20.17 -17.28
CA LYS A 167 9.17 -21.06 -16.27
C LYS A 167 10.28 -21.73 -15.47
N MET A 168 10.21 -21.61 -14.15
CA MET A 168 11.02 -22.40 -13.21
C MET A 168 10.14 -23.44 -12.55
N GLY A 169 10.64 -24.68 -12.50
CA GLY A 169 9.99 -25.79 -11.82
C GLY A 169 10.15 -25.72 -10.29
N ASP A 170 10.35 -26.86 -9.66
CA ASP A 170 10.41 -27.01 -8.21
C ASP A 170 11.53 -26.16 -7.59
N LEU A 171 11.14 -25.12 -6.89
CA LEU A 171 12.03 -24.30 -6.06
C LEU A 171 11.92 -24.74 -4.61
N PRO A 172 13.02 -24.72 -3.83
CA PRO A 172 13.01 -25.09 -2.41
C PRO A 172 12.31 -23.99 -1.59
N ILE A 173 11.01 -24.12 -1.45
CA ILE A 173 10.18 -23.23 -0.63
C ILE A 173 9.71 -24.01 0.59
N PRO A 174 9.90 -23.50 1.82
CA PRO A 174 9.43 -24.14 3.03
C PRO A 174 7.93 -24.40 3.01
N ASP A 175 7.48 -25.52 3.58
CA ASP A 175 6.06 -25.94 3.56
C ASP A 175 5.15 -24.96 4.29
N ASP A 176 5.65 -24.28 5.30
CA ASP A 176 4.95 -23.23 6.06
C ASP A 176 4.72 -21.92 5.25
N MET A 177 5.36 -21.78 4.09
CA MET A 177 5.23 -20.63 3.19
C MET A 177 4.58 -20.96 1.84
N GLN A 178 4.01 -22.14 1.70
CA GLN A 178 3.24 -22.53 0.51
C GLN A 178 1.78 -22.07 0.66
N TYR A 179 1.51 -20.81 0.33
CA TYR A 179 0.19 -20.18 0.35
C TYR A 179 -0.67 -20.51 -0.87
#